data_cbd2218e737254d5d52138276c93328f
#
_entry.id   cbd2218e737254d5d52138276c93328f
#
_cell.length_a   1.000
_cell.length_b   1.000
_cell.length_c   1.000
_cell.angle_alpha   90.00
_cell.angle_beta   90.00
_cell.angle_gamma   90.00
#
_symmetry.space_group_name_H-M   'P 1'
#
loop_
_entity.id
_entity.type
_entity.pdbx_description
1 polymer ?
#
loop_
_entity_poly.entity_id
_entity_poly.type
_entity_poly.pdbx_seq_one_letter_code
_entity_poly.pdbx_strand_id
1 'polypeptide(L)'
;MEYKLTEASKNVWNISEKIAKQLGHSYLGTEHILYGLVKNDIGVVAGIVKENKINAEYIYKKIEEIIGKNSRIDRIIGQTPRLKYIMECAYLESRKIGSEYIGTEQILVSLFSDKESLGCRIAVDAGIDVNLMIRQLYKKIYNTPEDRGK
;
A
#
# COMPACT_ATOMS: atom_id res chain seq x y z
N MET A 1 -16.62 4.08 7.97
CA MET A 1 -16.22 5.46 7.68
C MET A 1 -15.56 5.55 6.33
N GLU A 2 -15.98 6.53 5.55
CA GLU A 2 -15.37 6.76 4.25
C GLU A 2 -14.21 7.74 4.39
N TYR A 3 -13.09 7.37 3.81
CA TYR A 3 -11.90 8.22 3.83
C TYR A 3 -11.76 8.97 2.51
N LYS A 4 -11.23 10.18 2.59
CA LYS A 4 -10.85 10.92 1.39
C LYS A 4 -9.46 10.49 0.98
N LEU A 5 -9.30 10.11 -0.26
CA LEU A 5 -8.03 9.61 -0.79
C LEU A 5 -7.46 10.60 -1.81
N THR A 6 -6.12 10.73 -1.81
CA THR A 6 -5.45 11.48 -2.87
C THR A 6 -5.64 10.74 -4.19
N GLU A 7 -5.34 11.41 -5.30
CA GLU A 7 -5.44 10.77 -6.62
C GLU A 7 -4.57 9.52 -6.70
N ALA A 8 -3.36 9.60 -6.16
CA ALA A 8 -2.46 8.44 -6.16
C ALA A 8 -3.07 7.30 -5.33
N SER A 9 -3.65 7.61 -4.18
CA SER A 9 -4.28 6.58 -3.33
C SER A 9 -5.50 5.96 -4.00
N LYS A 10 -6.28 6.77 -4.72
CA LYS A 10 -7.41 6.24 -5.48
C LYS A 10 -6.92 5.26 -6.55
N ASN A 11 -5.82 5.60 -7.21
CA ASN A 11 -5.23 4.72 -8.21
C ASN A 11 -4.79 3.40 -7.59
N VAL A 12 -4.14 3.47 -6.44
CA VAL A 12 -3.73 2.27 -5.70
C VAL A 12 -4.95 1.41 -5.36
N TRP A 13 -6.02 2.05 -4.86
CA TRP A 13 -7.24 1.33 -4.49
C TRP A 13 -7.87 0.64 -5.69
N ASN A 14 -7.96 1.35 -6.82
CA ASN A 14 -8.54 0.79 -8.04
C ASN A 14 -7.74 -0.40 -8.56
N ILE A 15 -6.40 -0.29 -8.54
CA ILE A 15 -5.53 -1.40 -8.96
C ILE A 15 -5.74 -2.59 -8.02
N SER A 16 -5.83 -2.32 -6.72
CA SER A 16 -6.00 -3.36 -5.71
C SER A 16 -7.30 -4.12 -5.90
N GLU A 17 -8.40 -3.40 -6.12
CA GLU A 17 -9.69 -4.04 -6.37
C GLU A 17 -9.67 -4.86 -7.63
N LYS A 18 -9.03 -4.34 -8.66
CA LYS A 18 -8.97 -5.02 -9.94
C LYS A 18 -8.23 -6.36 -9.81
N ILE A 19 -7.09 -6.37 -9.12
CA ILE A 19 -6.32 -7.60 -8.97
C ILE A 19 -7.04 -8.60 -8.08
N ALA A 20 -7.71 -8.13 -7.03
CA ALA A 20 -8.48 -9.01 -6.15
C ALA A 20 -9.60 -9.69 -6.94
N LYS A 21 -10.29 -8.94 -7.79
CA LYS A 21 -11.35 -9.51 -8.63
C LYS A 21 -10.81 -10.53 -9.59
N GLN A 22 -9.66 -10.26 -10.22
CA GLN A 22 -9.04 -11.19 -11.14
C GLN A 22 -8.66 -12.49 -10.46
N LEU A 23 -8.22 -12.41 -9.21
CA LEU A 23 -7.83 -13.58 -8.44
C LEU A 23 -9.03 -14.29 -7.81
N GLY A 24 -10.22 -13.74 -7.95
CA GLY A 24 -11.42 -14.33 -7.36
C GLY A 24 -11.48 -14.18 -5.84
N HIS A 25 -10.84 -13.14 -5.32
CA HIS A 25 -10.82 -12.86 -3.88
C HIS A 25 -11.91 -11.86 -3.56
N SER A 26 -12.88 -12.27 -2.73
CA SER A 26 -14.05 -11.44 -2.46
C SER A 26 -13.82 -10.36 -1.41
N TYR A 27 -12.72 -10.45 -0.67
CA TYR A 27 -12.35 -9.43 0.32
C TYR A 27 -11.04 -8.79 -0.07
N LEU A 28 -10.99 -7.46 0.02
CA LEU A 28 -9.79 -6.70 -0.24
C LEU A 28 -8.91 -6.76 1.01
N GLY A 29 -7.70 -7.24 0.86
CA GLY A 29 -6.75 -7.39 1.97
C GLY A 29 -5.50 -6.57 1.79
N THR A 30 -4.62 -6.63 2.79
CA THR A 30 -3.37 -5.88 2.76
C THR A 30 -2.46 -6.31 1.61
N GLU A 31 -2.55 -7.58 1.20
CA GLU A 31 -1.76 -8.10 0.09
C GLU A 31 -2.14 -7.43 -1.23
N HIS A 32 -3.43 -7.15 -1.43
CA HIS A 32 -3.88 -6.46 -2.64
C HIS A 32 -3.42 -5.01 -2.65
N ILE A 33 -3.44 -4.37 -1.47
CA ILE A 33 -2.97 -2.99 -1.34
C ILE A 33 -1.46 -2.92 -1.62
N LEU A 34 -0.70 -3.91 -1.15
CA LEU A 34 0.72 -3.97 -1.48
C LEU A 34 0.93 -4.00 -2.99
N TYR A 35 0.20 -4.87 -3.68
CA TYR A 35 0.28 -4.95 -5.13
C TYR A 35 -0.05 -3.60 -5.77
N GLY A 36 -1.12 -2.95 -5.27
CA GLY A 36 -1.53 -1.64 -5.77
C GLY A 36 -0.45 -0.60 -5.59
N LEU A 37 0.20 -0.57 -4.42
CA LEU A 37 1.28 0.36 -4.14
C LEU A 37 2.47 0.15 -5.07
N VAL A 38 2.80 -1.11 -5.36
CA VAL A 38 3.94 -1.44 -6.21
C VAL A 38 3.63 -1.13 -7.68
N LYS A 39 2.40 -1.38 -8.11
CA LYS A 39 1.99 -1.19 -9.51
C LYS A 39 1.69 0.27 -9.85
N ASN A 40 1.33 1.06 -8.85
CA ASN A 40 0.99 2.47 -9.02
C ASN A 40 2.17 3.26 -9.57
N ASP A 41 1.89 4.18 -10.51
CA ASP A 41 2.94 5.00 -11.14
C ASP A 41 2.77 6.48 -10.85
N ILE A 42 1.98 6.83 -9.85
CA ILE A 42 1.68 8.22 -9.50
C ILE A 42 2.20 8.52 -8.09
N GLY A 43 2.89 9.64 -7.94
CA GLY A 43 3.26 10.15 -6.63
C GLY A 43 4.60 9.68 -6.09
N VAL A 44 4.89 10.09 -4.86
CA VAL A 44 6.18 9.88 -4.20
C VAL A 44 6.50 8.40 -4.00
N VAL A 45 5.51 7.63 -3.54
CA VAL A 45 5.72 6.21 -3.28
C VAL A 45 6.09 5.46 -4.55
N ALA A 46 5.47 5.82 -5.68
CA ALA A 46 5.79 5.21 -6.97
C ALA A 46 7.28 5.39 -7.30
N GLY A 47 7.82 6.57 -7.01
CA GLY A 47 9.24 6.84 -7.22
C GLY A 47 10.14 5.97 -6.35
N ILE A 48 9.78 5.82 -5.09
CA ILE A 48 10.55 5.00 -4.15
C ILE A 48 10.51 3.53 -4.55
N VAL A 49 9.35 3.05 -4.97
CA VAL A 49 9.17 1.68 -5.46
C VAL A 49 10.10 1.44 -6.65
N LYS A 50 10.15 2.38 -7.58
CA LYS A 50 11.00 2.29 -8.76
C LYS A 50 12.48 2.29 -8.40
N GLU A 51 12.88 3.17 -7.48
CA GLU A 51 14.26 3.24 -7.00
C GLU A 51 14.71 1.92 -6.38
N ASN A 52 13.80 1.24 -5.70
CA ASN A 52 14.09 -0.04 -5.05
C ASN A 52 13.89 -1.23 -5.97
N LYS A 53 13.53 -0.99 -7.23
CA LYS A 53 13.41 -2.02 -8.27
C LYS A 53 12.47 -3.16 -7.88
N ILE A 54 11.36 -2.81 -7.27
CA ILE A 54 10.38 -3.79 -6.83
C ILE A 54 9.54 -4.22 -8.02
N ASN A 55 9.38 -5.55 -8.17
CA ASN A 55 8.68 -6.15 -9.30
C ASN A 55 7.25 -6.52 -8.91
N ALA A 56 6.27 -5.87 -9.54
CA ALA A 56 4.84 -6.13 -9.26
C ALA A 56 4.44 -7.57 -9.61
N GLU A 57 5.02 -8.14 -10.69
CA GLU A 57 4.73 -9.51 -11.10
C GLU A 57 5.11 -10.50 -10.01
N TYR A 58 6.24 -10.27 -9.36
CA TYR A 58 6.68 -11.15 -8.29
C TYR A 58 5.71 -11.10 -7.11
N ILE A 59 5.24 -9.89 -6.79
CA ILE A 59 4.24 -9.72 -5.73
C ILE A 59 2.95 -10.47 -6.11
N TYR A 60 2.51 -10.34 -7.35
CA TYR A 60 1.32 -11.05 -7.83
C TYR A 60 1.44 -12.55 -7.65
N LYS A 61 2.58 -13.10 -8.06
CA LYS A 61 2.83 -14.54 -7.94
C LYS A 61 2.84 -15.00 -6.50
N LYS A 62 3.41 -14.20 -5.61
CA LYS A 62 3.41 -14.51 -4.18
C LYS A 62 2.01 -14.54 -3.61
N ILE A 63 1.16 -13.60 -4.01
CA ILE A 63 -0.22 -13.58 -3.56
C ILE A 63 -0.93 -14.84 -4.04
N GLU A 64 -0.73 -15.20 -5.31
CA GLU A 64 -1.35 -16.37 -5.88
C GLU A 64 -0.91 -17.65 -5.15
N GLU A 65 0.38 -17.75 -4.83
CA GLU A 65 0.92 -18.91 -4.13
C GLU A 65 0.33 -19.06 -2.72
N ILE A 66 0.17 -17.96 -2.01
CA ILE A 66 -0.23 -17.98 -0.61
C ILE A 66 -1.75 -18.06 -0.44
N ILE A 67 -2.47 -17.24 -1.19
CA ILE A 67 -3.94 -17.14 -1.05
C ILE A 67 -4.65 -18.03 -2.05
N GLY A 68 -4.02 -18.29 -3.19
CA GLY A 68 -4.63 -19.06 -4.26
C GLY A 68 -5.35 -18.17 -5.26
N LYS A 69 -5.88 -18.83 -6.28
CA LYS A 69 -6.60 -18.15 -7.34
C LYS A 69 -7.87 -18.90 -7.63
N ASN A 70 -8.99 -18.20 -7.62
CA ASN A 70 -10.31 -18.74 -7.96
C ASN A 70 -10.78 -18.11 -9.25
N SER A 71 -11.97 -18.50 -9.70
CA SER A 71 -12.57 -17.87 -10.87
C SER A 71 -12.79 -16.38 -10.58
N ARG A 72 -12.61 -15.59 -11.63
CA ARG A 72 -12.80 -14.15 -11.53
C ARG A 72 -14.18 -13.80 -10.99
N ILE A 73 -14.26 -12.74 -10.18
CA ILE A 73 -15.51 -12.23 -9.64
C ILE A 73 -15.70 -10.78 -10.09
N ASP A 74 -16.95 -10.30 -10.00
CA ASP A 74 -17.29 -8.95 -10.47
C ASP A 74 -17.35 -7.94 -9.35
N ARG A 75 -17.40 -8.37 -8.10
CA ARG A 75 -17.64 -7.46 -6.98
C ARG A 75 -16.88 -7.88 -5.73
N ILE A 76 -16.26 -6.86 -5.11
CA ILE A 76 -15.62 -7.05 -3.80
C ILE A 76 -16.71 -6.88 -2.73
N ILE A 77 -16.75 -7.81 -1.78
CA ILE A 77 -17.74 -7.80 -0.71
C ILE A 77 -17.36 -6.80 0.39
N GLY A 78 -16.07 -6.68 0.67
CA GLY A 78 -15.63 -5.78 1.72
C GLY A 78 -14.13 -5.84 1.90
N GLN A 79 -13.67 -5.29 3.01
CA GLN A 79 -12.25 -5.27 3.36
C GLN A 79 -12.01 -6.25 4.50
N THR A 80 -10.80 -6.82 4.55
CA THR A 80 -10.42 -7.63 5.71
C THR A 80 -10.29 -6.72 6.93
N PRO A 81 -10.46 -7.29 8.15
CA PRO A 81 -10.26 -6.48 9.36
C PRO A 81 -8.86 -5.85 9.42
N ARG A 82 -7.84 -6.55 8.97
CA ARG A 82 -6.48 -6.01 8.99
C ARG A 82 -6.35 -4.82 8.06
N LEU A 83 -6.96 -4.86 6.88
CA LEU A 83 -6.92 -3.72 5.98
C LEU A 83 -7.65 -2.52 6.57
N LYS A 84 -8.79 -2.76 7.21
CA LYS A 84 -9.51 -1.68 7.89
C LYS A 84 -8.63 -1.02 8.94
N TYR A 85 -7.89 -1.82 9.69
CA TYR A 85 -6.96 -1.31 10.69
C TYR A 85 -5.84 -0.46 10.05
N ILE A 86 -5.26 -0.95 8.97
CA ILE A 86 -4.20 -0.22 8.26
C ILE A 86 -4.72 1.13 7.76
N MET A 87 -5.93 1.15 7.21
CA MET A 87 -6.51 2.40 6.71
C MET A 87 -6.80 3.38 7.85
N GLU A 88 -7.22 2.87 9.01
CA GLU A 88 -7.41 3.69 10.19
C GLU A 88 -6.08 4.34 10.61
N CYS A 89 -5.00 3.55 10.62
CA CYS A 89 -3.68 4.06 10.94
C CYS A 89 -3.24 5.13 9.94
N ALA A 90 -3.48 4.87 8.66
CA ALA A 90 -3.12 5.83 7.60
C ALA A 90 -3.90 7.13 7.76
N TYR A 91 -5.17 7.03 8.11
CA TYR A 91 -6.00 8.20 8.38
C TYR A 91 -5.44 9.03 9.52
N LEU A 92 -5.08 8.36 10.63
CA LEU A 92 -4.53 9.08 11.78
C LEU A 92 -3.20 9.75 11.44
N GLU A 93 -2.38 9.08 10.62
CA GLU A 93 -1.11 9.68 10.18
C GLU A 93 -1.35 10.91 9.31
N SER A 94 -2.35 10.87 8.42
CA SER A 94 -2.64 12.02 7.58
C SER A 94 -3.16 13.19 8.43
N ARG A 95 -3.93 12.89 9.47
CA ARG A 95 -4.44 13.94 10.36
C ARG A 95 -3.32 14.63 11.13
N LYS A 96 -2.28 13.88 11.51
CA LYS A 96 -1.13 14.45 12.22
C LYS A 96 -0.44 15.55 11.42
N ILE A 97 -0.43 15.44 10.11
CA ILE A 97 0.18 16.47 9.26
C ILE A 97 -0.84 17.46 8.73
N GLY A 98 -2.05 17.42 9.27
CA GLY A 98 -3.10 18.37 8.91
C GLY A 98 -3.78 18.12 7.58
N SER A 99 -3.64 16.93 7.02
CA SER A 99 -4.26 16.57 5.75
C SER A 99 -5.59 15.89 5.97
N GLU A 100 -6.58 16.26 5.16
CA GLU A 100 -7.87 15.56 5.14
C GLU A 100 -7.83 14.34 4.22
N TYR A 101 -6.78 14.21 3.42
CA TYR A 101 -6.67 13.16 2.42
C TYR A 101 -5.59 12.17 2.82
N ILE A 102 -5.88 10.90 2.64
CA ILE A 102 -4.89 9.85 2.88
C ILE A 102 -4.08 9.68 1.60
N GLY A 103 -2.78 9.88 1.71
CA GLY A 103 -1.86 9.69 0.59
C GLY A 103 -1.25 8.30 0.60
N THR A 104 -0.62 7.95 -0.52
CA THR A 104 0.05 6.66 -0.63
C THR A 104 1.17 6.51 0.40
N GLU A 105 1.78 7.62 0.79
CA GLU A 105 2.82 7.60 1.81
C GLU A 105 2.30 7.14 3.16
N GLN A 106 1.12 7.60 3.57
CA GLN A 106 0.53 7.16 4.84
C GLN A 106 0.12 5.69 4.77
N ILE A 107 -0.39 5.26 3.61
CA ILE A 107 -0.77 3.86 3.43
C ILE A 107 0.47 2.96 3.50
N LEU A 108 1.54 3.34 2.81
CA LEU A 108 2.77 2.54 2.81
C LEU A 108 3.37 2.43 4.20
N VAL A 109 3.50 3.55 4.91
CA VAL A 109 4.06 3.55 6.26
C VAL A 109 3.23 2.67 7.19
N SER A 110 1.90 2.81 7.13
CA SER A 110 1.02 2.03 7.98
C SER A 110 1.13 0.54 7.67
N LEU A 111 1.18 0.19 6.38
CA LEU A 111 1.30 -1.20 5.96
C LEU A 111 2.64 -1.80 6.40
N PHE A 112 3.73 -1.09 6.14
CA PHE A 112 5.08 -1.59 6.42
C PHE A 112 5.43 -1.54 7.91
N SER A 113 4.68 -0.78 8.70
CA SER A 113 4.85 -0.77 10.16
C SER A 113 4.12 -1.93 10.82
N ASP A 114 3.16 -2.51 10.16
CA ASP A 114 2.42 -3.66 10.70
C ASP A 114 3.04 -4.96 10.19
N LYS A 115 4.03 -5.44 10.93
CA LYS A 115 4.82 -6.61 10.52
C LYS A 115 4.00 -7.89 10.47
N GLU A 116 2.83 -7.90 11.07
CA GLU A 116 1.95 -9.08 11.07
C GLU A 116 0.96 -9.10 9.92
N SER A 117 0.81 -7.99 9.20
CA SER A 117 -0.08 -7.99 8.06
C SER A 117 0.47 -8.89 6.95
N LEU A 118 -0.43 -9.53 6.22
CA LEU A 118 -0.02 -10.39 5.12
C LEU A 118 0.74 -9.60 4.06
N GLY A 119 0.28 -8.37 3.77
CA GLY A 119 0.96 -7.52 2.81
C GLY A 119 2.41 -7.26 3.19
N CYS A 120 2.66 -6.91 4.46
CA CYS A 120 4.02 -6.65 4.92
C CYS A 120 4.87 -7.91 4.85
N ARG A 121 4.30 -9.06 5.23
CA ARG A 121 5.02 -10.33 5.21
C ARG A 121 5.40 -10.73 3.79
N ILE A 122 4.52 -10.50 2.84
CA ILE A 122 4.82 -10.77 1.43
C ILE A 122 5.93 -9.84 0.96
N ALA A 123 5.89 -8.57 1.35
CA ALA A 123 6.93 -7.60 1.00
C ALA A 123 8.29 -8.07 1.51
N VAL A 124 8.36 -8.49 2.77
CA VAL A 124 9.61 -8.98 3.36
C VAL A 124 10.08 -10.23 2.64
N ASP A 125 9.18 -11.16 2.35
CA ASP A 125 9.50 -12.39 1.61
C ASP A 125 10.03 -12.08 0.22
N ALA A 126 9.54 -11.01 -0.38
CA ALA A 126 9.98 -10.58 -1.71
C ALA A 126 11.34 -9.87 -1.68
N GLY A 127 11.95 -9.77 -0.51
CA GLY A 127 13.24 -9.12 -0.37
C GLY A 127 13.17 -7.62 -0.23
N ILE A 128 11.99 -7.06 0.02
CA ILE A 128 11.84 -5.63 0.21
C ILE A 128 12.30 -5.26 1.63
N ASP A 129 13.21 -4.29 1.71
CA ASP A 129 13.62 -3.75 3.00
C ASP A 129 12.61 -2.71 3.42
N VAL A 130 11.57 -3.16 4.15
CA VAL A 130 10.45 -2.29 4.51
C VAL A 130 10.87 -1.14 5.39
N ASN A 131 11.80 -1.38 6.30
CA ASN A 131 12.28 -0.31 7.19
C ASN A 131 13.07 0.74 6.41
N LEU A 132 13.88 0.30 5.46
CA LEU A 132 14.60 1.24 4.61
C LEU A 132 13.63 2.10 3.79
N MET A 133 12.60 1.50 3.24
CA MET A 133 11.62 2.26 2.46
C MET A 133 10.88 3.28 3.32
N ILE A 134 10.55 2.92 4.55
CA ILE A 134 9.94 3.87 5.48
C ILE A 134 10.88 5.06 5.69
N ARG A 135 12.17 4.80 5.92
CA ARG A 135 13.15 5.87 6.13
C ARG A 135 13.29 6.74 4.89
N GLN A 136 13.35 6.12 3.71
CA GLN A 136 13.43 6.87 2.46
C GLN A 136 12.22 7.76 2.25
N LEU A 137 11.06 7.25 2.62
CA LEU A 137 9.80 7.97 2.48
C LEU A 137 9.78 9.17 3.40
N TYR A 138 10.11 9.00 4.68
CA TYR A 138 10.15 10.10 5.63
C TYR A 138 11.14 11.18 5.19
N LYS A 139 12.28 10.75 4.66
CA LYS A 139 13.28 11.70 4.17
C LYS A 139 12.71 12.55 3.03
N LYS A 140 11.96 11.95 2.12
CA LYS A 140 11.39 12.69 1.00
C LYS A 140 10.23 13.60 1.43
N ILE A 141 9.42 13.18 2.39
CA ILE A 141 8.25 13.94 2.81
C ILE A 141 8.60 15.04 3.79
N TYR A 142 9.42 14.74 4.78
CA TYR A 142 9.66 15.64 5.90
C TYR A 142 10.99 16.37 5.84
N ASN A 143 11.90 15.92 4.99
CA ASN A 143 13.22 16.53 4.90
C ASN A 143 13.28 17.49 3.72
N THR A 144 12.44 18.53 3.78
CA THR A 144 12.42 19.57 2.76
C THR A 144 13.63 20.50 2.96
N PRO A 145 13.93 21.36 2.00
CA PRO A 145 15.00 22.35 2.18
C PRO A 145 14.81 23.21 3.42
N GLU A 146 13.57 23.56 3.74
CA GLU A 146 13.27 24.35 4.94
C GLU A 146 13.59 23.56 6.20
N ASP A 147 13.21 22.29 6.23
CA ASP A 147 13.50 21.43 7.37
C ASP A 147 14.98 21.23 7.55
N ARG A 148 15.71 21.05 6.45
CA ARG A 148 17.15 20.85 6.51
C ARG A 148 17.90 22.10 6.90
N GLY A 149 17.32 23.26 6.62
CA GLY A 149 17.94 24.51 6.94
C GLY A 149 17.78 24.95 8.39
N LYS A 150 17.05 24.18 9.13
CA LYS A 150 16.75 24.56 10.54
C LYS A 150 17.76 23.98 11.51
#